data_acd442015ce59ed9e1f94688e0fb64b7
#
_entry.id   acd442015ce59ed9e1f94688e0fb64b7
#
_cell.length_a   1.000
_cell.length_b   1.000
_cell.length_c   1.000
_cell.angle_alpha   90.00
_cell.angle_beta   90.00
_cell.angle_gamma   90.00
#
_symmetry.space_group_name_H-M   'P 1'
#
loop_
_entity.id
_entity.type
_entity.pdbx_description
1 polymer ?
#
loop_
_entity_poly.entity_id
_entity_poly.type
_entity_poly.pdbx_seq_one_letter_code
_entity_poly.pdbx_strand_id
1 'polypeptide(L)'
;YPNIEYALASGMSFLCTDTKGDLFRNYAGIAKDCYGYQIAVLDLRNPTRSDGNNLLHLINKYMDIYKADPKNLAAKAKAEKYSKILAKTLINTSGGDSAQYGQNAFFYDSAEGLLTAMFLLVAEYLPTEDANGNPIEKRHIVSVFKLVQELLAPSRVKGKNQFQLLLEKLPPNHKARWFAGSALNTAEQAMASVISTVLSRLNAFLDSEMEQILCFDTAIDAEKFGSEKSAIFL
;
A
#
# COMPACT_ATOMS: atom_id res chain seq x y z
N TYR A 1 -1.44 24.07 -20.25
CA TYR A 1 -0.50 24.99 -19.61
C TYR A 1 -1.20 26.02 -18.71
N PRO A 2 -2.23 26.78 -19.11
CA PRO A 2 -2.85 27.83 -18.26
C PRO A 2 -3.34 27.32 -16.92
N ASN A 3 -3.88 26.11 -16.84
CA ASN A 3 -4.37 25.55 -15.60
C ASN A 3 -3.27 25.27 -14.56
N ILE A 4 -2.06 24.90 -15.02
CA ILE A 4 -0.91 24.71 -14.13
C ILE A 4 -0.43 26.05 -13.60
N GLU A 5 -0.32 27.06 -14.44
CA GLU A 5 0.04 28.43 -14.03
C GLU A 5 -0.96 28.99 -13.02
N TYR A 6 -2.23 28.77 -13.26
CA TYR A 6 -3.28 29.18 -12.31
C TYR A 6 -3.16 28.43 -10.98
N ALA A 7 -2.93 27.10 -10.99
CA ALA A 7 -2.75 26.32 -9.78
C ALA A 7 -1.53 26.79 -8.98
N LEU A 8 -0.40 27.04 -9.67
CA LEU A 8 0.82 27.55 -9.03
C LEU A 8 0.60 28.93 -8.41
N ALA A 9 0.00 29.86 -9.15
CA ALA A 9 -0.27 31.23 -8.67
C ALA A 9 -1.26 31.25 -7.50
N SER A 10 -2.24 30.34 -7.49
CA SER A 10 -3.23 30.24 -6.41
C SER A 10 -2.75 29.41 -5.21
N GLY A 11 -1.58 28.77 -5.28
CA GLY A 11 -1.04 27.93 -4.21
C GLY A 11 -1.75 26.59 -4.03
N MET A 12 -2.45 26.11 -5.05
CA MET A 12 -3.17 24.84 -5.03
C MET A 12 -2.22 23.67 -5.25
N SER A 13 -2.26 22.65 -4.40
CA SER A 13 -1.58 21.38 -4.67
C SER A 13 -2.24 20.67 -5.84
N PHE A 14 -1.44 20.03 -6.69
CA PHE A 14 -1.97 19.33 -7.86
C PHE A 14 -1.17 18.07 -8.20
N LEU A 15 -1.88 17.11 -8.81
CA LEU A 15 -1.30 15.96 -9.48
C LEU A 15 -1.65 16.07 -10.97
N CYS A 16 -0.69 15.89 -11.84
CA CYS A 16 -0.93 15.88 -13.28
C CYS A 16 -0.26 14.68 -13.95
N THR A 17 -0.93 14.14 -14.96
CA THR A 17 -0.35 13.15 -15.86
C THR A 17 0.45 13.86 -16.96
N ASP A 18 1.71 13.47 -17.12
CA ASP A 18 2.65 14.09 -18.07
C ASP A 18 3.30 13.05 -18.98
N THR A 19 2.54 12.59 -19.97
CA THR A 19 2.95 11.50 -20.87
C THR A 19 4.24 11.77 -21.66
N LYS A 20 4.70 13.02 -21.77
CA LYS A 20 5.90 13.42 -22.51
C LYS A 20 6.99 14.03 -21.65
N GLY A 21 6.73 14.28 -20.38
CA GLY A 21 7.64 14.99 -19.48
C GLY A 21 7.73 16.49 -19.74
N ASP A 22 6.87 17.05 -20.61
CA ASP A 22 6.93 18.48 -20.97
C ASP A 22 6.43 19.37 -19.83
N LEU A 23 5.41 18.92 -19.09
CA LEU A 23 4.88 19.69 -17.97
C LEU A 23 5.90 19.77 -16.84
N PHE A 24 6.53 18.65 -16.52
CA PHE A 24 7.60 18.61 -15.53
C PHE A 24 8.77 19.53 -15.93
N ARG A 25 9.30 19.39 -17.16
CA ARG A 25 10.44 20.19 -17.63
C ARG A 25 10.16 21.69 -17.62
N ASN A 26 8.93 22.09 -17.95
CA ASN A 26 8.58 23.51 -18.04
C ASN A 26 8.18 24.13 -16.72
N TYR A 27 7.59 23.36 -15.80
CA TYR A 27 6.95 23.93 -14.61
C TYR A 27 7.56 23.50 -13.27
N ALA A 28 8.27 22.37 -13.18
CA ALA A 28 8.78 21.90 -11.88
C ALA A 28 9.76 22.89 -11.23
N GLY A 29 10.69 23.45 -12.01
CA GLY A 29 11.62 24.46 -11.53
C GLY A 29 10.89 25.74 -11.08
N ILE A 30 9.96 26.24 -11.88
CA ILE A 30 9.15 27.42 -11.55
C ILE A 30 8.33 27.16 -10.27
N ALA A 31 7.69 26.01 -10.17
CA ALA A 31 6.89 25.62 -9.00
C ALA A 31 7.75 25.60 -7.73
N LYS A 32 8.94 25.01 -7.80
CA LYS A 32 9.86 24.90 -6.66
C LYS A 32 10.46 26.25 -6.29
N ASP A 33 11.10 26.93 -7.25
CA ASP A 33 11.97 28.06 -6.98
C ASP A 33 11.19 29.40 -6.82
N CYS A 34 10.07 29.55 -7.56
CA CYS A 34 9.28 30.78 -7.52
C CYS A 34 8.09 30.69 -6.56
N TYR A 35 7.49 29.51 -6.41
CA TYR A 35 6.25 29.34 -5.63
C TYR A 35 6.42 28.49 -4.35
N GLY A 36 7.59 27.88 -4.15
CA GLY A 36 7.91 27.10 -2.93
C GLY A 36 7.18 25.78 -2.82
N TYR A 37 6.90 25.12 -3.95
CA TYR A 37 6.25 23.80 -3.97
C TYR A 37 7.24 22.68 -3.64
N GLN A 38 6.75 21.66 -2.96
CA GLN A 38 7.38 20.35 -2.93
C GLN A 38 7.05 19.64 -4.25
N ILE A 39 8.07 19.09 -4.90
CA ILE A 39 7.93 18.43 -6.21
C ILE A 39 8.20 16.95 -6.04
N ALA A 40 7.34 16.11 -6.59
CA ALA A 40 7.60 14.70 -6.79
C ALA A 40 7.31 14.28 -8.22
N VAL A 41 8.10 13.32 -8.70
CA VAL A 41 7.98 12.75 -10.04
C VAL A 41 7.85 11.24 -9.92
N LEU A 42 6.76 10.70 -10.42
CA LEU A 42 6.58 9.26 -10.55
C LEU A 42 6.73 8.88 -12.03
N ASP A 43 7.97 8.60 -12.44
CA ASP A 43 8.29 8.26 -13.83
C ASP A 43 8.21 6.75 -14.05
N LEU A 44 7.06 6.29 -14.54
CA LEU A 44 6.81 4.87 -14.84
C LEU A 44 7.55 4.37 -16.09
N ARG A 45 8.14 5.28 -16.89
CA ARG A 45 8.97 4.92 -18.06
C ARG A 45 10.44 4.76 -17.70
N ASN A 46 10.90 5.53 -16.71
CA ASN A 46 12.27 5.48 -16.22
C ASN A 46 12.29 5.35 -14.69
N PRO A 47 11.86 4.20 -14.13
CA PRO A 47 11.70 4.01 -12.71
C PRO A 47 12.96 4.32 -11.88
N THR A 48 14.14 4.14 -12.46
CA THR A 48 15.43 4.47 -11.81
C THR A 48 15.67 5.97 -11.61
N ARG A 49 14.87 6.84 -12.23
CA ARG A 49 14.90 8.29 -12.09
C ARG A 49 13.66 8.83 -11.38
N SER A 50 12.76 7.96 -11.01
CA SER A 50 11.54 8.28 -10.29
C SER A 50 11.82 8.52 -8.82
N ASP A 51 11.02 9.36 -8.20
CA ASP A 51 10.92 9.40 -6.74
C ASP A 51 10.24 8.14 -6.22
N GLY A 52 10.56 7.75 -4.99
CA GLY A 52 9.93 6.62 -4.33
C GLY A 52 8.46 6.88 -4.00
N ASN A 53 7.65 5.81 -4.03
CA ASN A 53 6.25 5.83 -3.63
C ASN A 53 5.84 4.51 -2.99
N ASN A 54 6.17 4.34 -1.72
CA ASN A 54 5.75 3.17 -0.96
C ASN A 54 4.24 3.20 -0.70
N LEU A 55 3.49 2.28 -1.29
CA LEU A 55 2.05 2.20 -1.12
C LEU A 55 1.61 1.99 0.34
N LEU A 56 2.48 1.40 1.18
CA LEU A 56 2.23 1.19 2.59
C LEU A 56 2.66 2.38 3.48
N HIS A 57 3.14 3.48 2.90
CA HIS A 57 3.69 4.62 3.66
C HIS A 57 2.79 5.07 4.82
N LEU A 58 1.52 5.38 4.57
CA LEU A 58 0.60 5.83 5.62
C LEU A 58 0.29 4.74 6.65
N ILE A 59 0.24 3.48 6.23
CA ILE A 59 0.02 2.35 7.13
C ILE A 59 1.21 2.23 8.08
N ASN A 60 2.43 2.26 7.54
CA ASN A 60 3.68 2.18 8.29
C ASN A 60 3.82 3.36 9.26
N LYS A 61 3.60 4.59 8.77
CA LYS A 61 3.63 5.83 9.57
C LYS A 61 2.75 5.72 10.82
N TYR A 62 1.50 5.34 10.65
CA TYR A 62 0.57 5.25 11.77
C TYR A 62 0.81 4.04 12.67
N MET A 63 1.32 2.94 12.11
CA MET A 63 1.73 1.80 12.91
C MET A 63 2.95 2.15 13.78
N ASP A 64 3.91 2.90 13.28
CA ASP A 64 5.08 3.35 14.04
C ASP A 64 4.68 4.31 15.18
N ILE A 65 3.75 5.24 14.92
CA ILE A 65 3.19 6.10 15.96
C ILE A 65 2.50 5.26 17.06
N TYR A 66 1.74 4.24 16.67
CA TYR A 66 1.09 3.34 17.62
C TYR A 66 2.09 2.50 18.41
N LYS A 67 3.16 2.00 17.77
CA LYS A 67 4.22 1.25 18.44
C LYS A 67 4.99 2.10 19.45
N ALA A 68 5.22 3.38 19.13
CA ALA A 68 5.87 4.34 20.04
C ALA A 68 4.97 4.69 21.24
N ASP A 69 3.66 4.79 21.04
CA ASP A 69 2.68 5.02 22.09
C ASP A 69 1.46 4.10 21.91
N PRO A 70 1.44 2.92 22.57
CA PRO A 70 0.32 1.97 22.48
C PRO A 70 -1.01 2.47 23.03
N LYS A 71 -1.03 3.61 23.73
CA LYS A 71 -2.27 4.25 24.18
C LYS A 71 -2.93 5.07 23.08
N ASN A 72 -2.18 5.41 22.01
CA ASN A 72 -2.68 6.15 20.86
C ASN A 72 -3.53 5.25 19.95
N LEU A 73 -4.74 4.93 20.39
CA LEU A 73 -5.68 4.11 19.61
C LEU A 73 -6.12 4.80 18.31
N ALA A 74 -6.02 6.13 18.24
CA ALA A 74 -6.34 6.87 17.01
C ALA A 74 -5.33 6.55 15.89
N ALA A 75 -4.03 6.44 16.20
CA ALA A 75 -3.01 6.03 15.24
C ALA A 75 -3.28 4.60 14.76
N LYS A 76 -3.58 3.67 15.66
CA LYS A 76 -3.95 2.30 15.30
C LYS A 76 -5.15 2.27 14.34
N ALA A 77 -6.21 2.99 14.65
CA ALA A 77 -7.41 3.08 13.82
C ALA A 77 -7.11 3.65 12.42
N LYS A 78 -6.19 4.61 12.31
CA LYS A 78 -5.74 5.14 11.01
C LYS A 78 -4.94 4.09 10.21
N ALA A 79 -4.03 3.34 10.83
CA ALA A 79 -3.32 2.25 10.17
C ALA A 79 -4.30 1.20 9.63
N GLU A 80 -5.29 0.80 10.42
CA GLU A 80 -6.36 -0.13 10.02
C GLU A 80 -7.19 0.44 8.85
N LYS A 81 -7.56 1.73 8.92
CA LYS A 81 -8.31 2.42 7.86
C LYS A 81 -7.55 2.45 6.54
N TYR A 82 -6.27 2.87 6.55
CA TYR A 82 -5.47 2.95 5.33
C TYR A 82 -5.18 1.56 4.76
N SER A 83 -5.00 0.54 5.59
CA SER A 83 -4.89 -0.85 5.14
C SER A 83 -6.14 -1.31 4.37
N LYS A 84 -7.33 -0.99 4.87
CA LYS A 84 -8.60 -1.30 4.18
C LYS A 84 -8.75 -0.52 2.88
N ILE A 85 -8.44 0.78 2.87
CA ILE A 85 -8.51 1.61 1.67
C ILE A 85 -7.59 1.05 0.58
N LEU A 86 -6.33 0.75 0.92
CA LEU A 86 -5.38 0.19 -0.03
C LEU A 86 -5.83 -1.18 -0.55
N ALA A 87 -6.25 -2.10 0.34
CA ALA A 87 -6.73 -3.41 -0.05
C ALA A 87 -7.93 -3.32 -0.99
N LYS A 88 -8.91 -2.48 -0.66
CA LYS A 88 -10.09 -2.24 -1.50
C LYS A 88 -9.71 -1.68 -2.86
N THR A 89 -8.80 -0.71 -2.91
CA THR A 89 -8.32 -0.11 -4.16
C THR A 89 -7.65 -1.15 -5.05
N LEU A 90 -6.78 -2.00 -4.48
CA LEU A 90 -6.06 -3.02 -5.25
C LEU A 90 -6.97 -4.16 -5.74
N ILE A 91 -7.91 -4.59 -4.91
CA ILE A 91 -8.84 -5.67 -5.29
C ILE A 91 -9.85 -5.18 -6.34
N ASN A 92 -10.35 -3.95 -6.20
CA ASN A 92 -11.42 -3.41 -7.05
C ASN A 92 -10.91 -2.51 -8.18
N THR A 93 -9.72 -2.75 -8.71
CA THR A 93 -9.10 -1.94 -9.79
C THR A 93 -9.94 -1.82 -11.06
N SER A 94 -10.96 -2.64 -11.25
CA SER A 94 -11.85 -2.59 -12.43
C SER A 94 -12.99 -1.57 -12.32
N GLY A 95 -13.01 -0.72 -11.30
CA GLY A 95 -13.99 0.38 -11.15
C GLY A 95 -15.43 -0.06 -10.86
N GLY A 96 -15.64 -1.34 -10.53
CA GLY A 96 -16.96 -1.87 -10.19
C GLY A 96 -17.17 -1.97 -8.68
N ASP A 97 -18.33 -1.57 -8.20
CA ASP A 97 -18.79 -1.94 -6.87
C ASP A 97 -18.92 -3.47 -6.78
N SER A 98 -18.79 -4.03 -5.58
CA SER A 98 -18.97 -5.46 -5.29
C SER A 98 -20.26 -6.05 -5.91
N ALA A 99 -21.26 -5.22 -6.15
CA ALA A 99 -22.48 -5.57 -6.89
C ALA A 99 -22.25 -6.05 -8.33
N GLN A 100 -21.15 -5.63 -8.98
CA GLN A 100 -20.82 -6.06 -10.35
C GLN A 100 -20.19 -7.46 -10.41
N TYR A 101 -19.70 -7.99 -9.29
CA TYR A 101 -19.05 -9.31 -9.24
C TYR A 101 -20.04 -10.48 -9.11
N GLY A 102 -21.35 -10.21 -8.91
CA GLY A 102 -22.39 -11.23 -8.85
C GLY A 102 -22.03 -12.35 -7.84
N GLN A 103 -22.04 -13.60 -8.31
CA GLN A 103 -21.71 -14.77 -7.49
C GLN A 103 -20.25 -14.79 -7.00
N ASN A 104 -19.36 -14.01 -7.60
CA ASN A 104 -17.95 -13.93 -7.21
C ASN A 104 -17.66 -12.87 -6.15
N ALA A 105 -18.64 -12.07 -5.73
CA ALA A 105 -18.46 -11.01 -4.72
C ALA A 105 -17.78 -11.51 -3.45
N PHE A 106 -18.17 -12.71 -2.98
CA PHE A 106 -17.57 -13.34 -1.82
C PHE A 106 -16.05 -13.51 -1.92
N PHE A 107 -15.52 -13.89 -3.09
CA PHE A 107 -14.07 -14.09 -3.27
C PHE A 107 -13.31 -12.76 -3.22
N TYR A 108 -13.87 -11.69 -3.78
CA TYR A 108 -13.28 -10.35 -3.74
C TYR A 108 -13.31 -9.76 -2.34
N ASP A 109 -14.44 -9.87 -1.63
CA ASP A 109 -14.56 -9.39 -0.25
C ASP A 109 -13.60 -10.14 0.70
N SER A 110 -13.48 -11.47 0.52
CA SER A 110 -12.55 -12.28 1.29
C SER A 110 -11.09 -11.98 0.96
N ALA A 111 -10.77 -11.69 -0.32
CA ALA A 111 -9.46 -11.26 -0.76
C ALA A 111 -9.08 -9.87 -0.19
N GLU A 112 -10.03 -8.92 -0.15
CA GLU A 112 -9.83 -7.61 0.49
C GLU A 112 -9.50 -7.78 1.98
N GLY A 113 -10.26 -8.62 2.69
CA GLY A 113 -10.02 -8.89 4.11
C GLY A 113 -8.65 -9.54 4.35
N LEU A 114 -8.28 -10.54 3.55
CA LEU A 114 -6.99 -11.22 3.63
C LEU A 114 -5.84 -10.23 3.38
N LEU A 115 -5.94 -9.43 2.33
CA LEU A 115 -4.92 -8.44 1.97
C LEU A 115 -4.77 -7.35 3.03
N THR A 116 -5.89 -6.89 3.61
CA THR A 116 -5.88 -5.96 4.74
C THR A 116 -5.12 -6.53 5.94
N ALA A 117 -5.35 -7.81 6.26
CA ALA A 117 -4.63 -8.50 7.35
C ALA A 117 -3.12 -8.58 7.05
N MET A 118 -2.74 -8.89 5.81
CA MET A 118 -1.33 -8.97 5.40
C MET A 118 -0.63 -7.61 5.49
N PHE A 119 -1.27 -6.51 5.08
CA PHE A 119 -0.73 -5.15 5.24
C PHE A 119 -0.45 -4.82 6.71
N LEU A 120 -1.39 -5.11 7.60
CA LEU A 120 -1.22 -4.88 9.03
C LEU A 120 -0.07 -5.72 9.60
N LEU A 121 0.05 -7.00 9.23
CA LEU A 121 1.14 -7.85 9.69
C LEU A 121 2.51 -7.37 9.21
N VAL A 122 2.61 -6.95 7.95
CA VAL A 122 3.83 -6.38 7.38
C VAL A 122 4.23 -5.11 8.14
N ALA A 123 3.30 -4.17 8.35
CA ALA A 123 3.56 -2.93 9.06
C ALA A 123 3.91 -3.13 10.54
N GLU A 124 3.32 -4.14 11.17
CA GLU A 124 3.51 -4.39 12.60
C GLU A 124 4.76 -5.21 12.92
N TYR A 125 5.07 -6.24 12.13
CA TYR A 125 6.07 -7.25 12.49
C TYR A 125 7.36 -7.21 11.67
N LEU A 126 7.38 -6.60 10.47
CA LEU A 126 8.64 -6.50 9.75
C LEU A 126 9.57 -5.49 10.42
N PRO A 127 10.89 -5.80 10.47
CA PRO A 127 11.87 -4.95 11.13
C PRO A 127 12.08 -3.64 10.34
N THR A 128 12.34 -2.57 11.08
CA THR A 128 12.73 -1.25 10.59
C THR A 128 14.24 -0.99 10.69
N GLU A 129 14.98 -1.95 11.25
CA GLU A 129 16.44 -1.90 11.38
C GLU A 129 17.04 -3.25 10.94
N ASP A 130 18.24 -3.20 10.39
CA ASP A 130 19.02 -4.40 10.07
C ASP A 130 19.72 -4.98 11.33
N ALA A 131 20.44 -6.06 11.16
CA ALA A 131 21.20 -6.70 12.26
C ALA A 131 22.30 -5.79 12.87
N ASN A 132 22.69 -4.72 12.20
CA ASN A 132 23.68 -3.75 12.63
C ASN A 132 23.07 -2.47 13.22
N GLY A 133 21.73 -2.38 13.28
CA GLY A 133 21.00 -1.20 13.75
C GLY A 133 20.86 -0.09 12.72
N ASN A 134 21.16 -0.35 11.44
CA ASN A 134 20.91 0.65 10.39
C ASN A 134 19.44 0.64 10.00
N PRO A 135 18.84 1.82 9.76
CA PRO A 135 17.46 1.90 9.33
C PRO A 135 17.26 1.23 7.95
N ILE A 136 16.27 0.39 7.87
CA ILE A 136 15.83 -0.28 6.64
C ILE A 136 14.32 -0.19 6.51
N GLU A 137 13.82 -0.03 5.29
CA GLU A 137 12.40 -0.14 5.05
C GLU A 137 12.10 -1.39 4.21
N LYS A 138 11.56 -2.40 4.87
CA LYS A 138 11.13 -3.66 4.23
C LYS A 138 9.60 -3.78 4.17
N ARG A 139 8.87 -2.80 4.67
CA ARG A 139 7.42 -2.81 4.76
C ARG A 139 6.80 -2.18 3.50
N HIS A 140 6.88 -2.89 2.38
CA HIS A 140 6.40 -2.46 1.08
C HIS A 140 5.61 -3.59 0.37
N ILE A 141 4.98 -3.28 -0.76
CA ILE A 141 4.06 -4.19 -1.45
C ILE A 141 4.71 -5.52 -1.88
N VAL A 142 5.98 -5.51 -2.24
CA VAL A 142 6.73 -6.73 -2.62
C VAL A 142 6.91 -7.65 -1.42
N SER A 143 7.13 -7.11 -0.22
CA SER A 143 7.19 -7.91 1.01
C SER A 143 5.84 -8.52 1.35
N VAL A 144 4.74 -7.82 1.07
CA VAL A 144 3.40 -8.37 1.20
C VAL A 144 3.20 -9.55 0.26
N PHE A 145 3.63 -9.43 -1.00
CA PHE A 145 3.54 -10.54 -1.95
C PHE A 145 4.32 -11.77 -1.48
N LYS A 146 5.57 -11.59 -1.05
CA LYS A 146 6.40 -12.68 -0.52
C LYS A 146 5.75 -13.34 0.70
N LEU A 147 5.23 -12.52 1.62
CA LEU A 147 4.54 -13.00 2.80
C LEU A 147 3.28 -13.82 2.44
N VAL A 148 2.50 -13.35 1.46
CA VAL A 148 1.33 -14.09 0.97
C VAL A 148 1.74 -15.46 0.43
N GLN A 149 2.80 -15.53 -0.39
CA GLN A 149 3.27 -16.80 -0.94
C GLN A 149 3.77 -17.77 0.16
N GLU A 150 4.55 -17.26 1.12
CA GLU A 150 5.13 -18.09 2.18
C GLU A 150 4.08 -18.57 3.18
N LEU A 151 3.22 -17.67 3.64
CA LEU A 151 2.23 -17.99 4.68
C LEU A 151 1.09 -18.86 4.19
N LEU A 152 0.75 -18.79 2.91
CA LEU A 152 -0.31 -19.61 2.35
C LEU A 152 0.17 -20.98 1.85
N ALA A 153 1.47 -21.25 1.93
CA ALA A 153 2.03 -22.57 1.71
C ALA A 153 1.51 -23.57 2.78
N PRO A 154 1.36 -24.85 2.43
CA PRO A 154 0.99 -25.90 3.38
C PRO A 154 1.94 -25.92 4.58
N SER A 155 1.40 -26.08 5.79
CA SER A 155 2.20 -26.22 6.98
C SER A 155 2.51 -27.69 7.31
N ARG A 156 3.33 -27.91 8.33
CA ARG A 156 3.59 -29.26 8.87
C ARG A 156 2.37 -29.84 9.60
N VAL A 157 1.37 -29.00 9.95
CA VAL A 157 0.14 -29.40 10.60
C VAL A 157 -0.88 -29.71 9.53
N LYS A 158 -1.35 -30.96 9.47
CA LYS A 158 -2.33 -31.42 8.48
C LYS A 158 -3.61 -30.56 8.51
N GLY A 159 -4.02 -30.08 7.36
CA GLY A 159 -5.23 -29.26 7.21
C GLY A 159 -5.07 -27.77 7.60
N LYS A 160 -3.85 -27.29 7.85
CA LYS A 160 -3.57 -25.88 8.13
C LYS A 160 -2.43 -25.36 7.25
N ASN A 161 -2.52 -24.09 6.86
CA ASN A 161 -1.41 -23.36 6.26
C ASN A 161 -0.62 -22.56 7.31
N GLN A 162 0.54 -22.01 6.93
CA GLN A 162 1.39 -21.23 7.84
C GLN A 162 0.68 -19.99 8.38
N PHE A 163 -0.18 -19.37 7.57
CA PHE A 163 -0.93 -18.18 7.96
C PHE A 163 -1.93 -18.48 9.10
N GLN A 164 -2.64 -19.60 9.00
CA GLN A 164 -3.55 -20.03 10.08
C GLN A 164 -2.78 -20.24 11.39
N LEU A 165 -1.61 -20.88 11.33
CA LEU A 165 -0.77 -21.07 12.51
C LEU A 165 -0.23 -19.75 13.08
N LEU A 166 0.12 -18.79 12.21
CA LEU A 166 0.55 -17.47 12.66
C LEU A 166 -0.59 -16.74 13.38
N LEU A 167 -1.78 -16.72 12.79
CA LEU A 167 -2.93 -16.06 13.39
C LEU A 167 -3.35 -16.67 14.71
N GLU A 168 -3.21 -17.98 14.91
CA GLU A 168 -3.48 -18.64 16.19
C GLU A 168 -2.57 -18.14 17.31
N LYS A 169 -1.34 -17.72 17.00
CA LYS A 169 -0.38 -17.15 17.94
C LYS A 169 -0.67 -15.70 18.30
N LEU A 170 -1.43 -14.98 17.49
CA LEU A 170 -1.79 -13.60 17.76
C LEU A 170 -2.87 -13.51 18.87
N PRO A 171 -2.91 -12.41 19.62
CA PRO A 171 -3.97 -12.17 20.59
C PRO A 171 -5.37 -12.30 19.97
N PRO A 172 -6.38 -12.81 20.71
CA PRO A 172 -7.74 -12.98 20.18
C PRO A 172 -8.35 -11.70 19.58
N ASN A 173 -7.98 -10.54 20.14
CA ASN A 173 -8.48 -9.23 19.74
C ASN A 173 -7.66 -8.59 18.61
N HIS A 174 -6.68 -9.31 18.04
CA HIS A 174 -5.84 -8.77 16.99
C HIS A 174 -6.64 -8.60 15.70
N LYS A 175 -6.61 -7.40 15.11
CA LYS A 175 -7.44 -7.05 13.94
C LYS A 175 -7.14 -7.89 12.70
N ALA A 176 -5.89 -8.31 12.49
CA ALA A 176 -5.56 -9.20 11.37
C ALA A 176 -6.35 -10.52 11.41
N ARG A 177 -6.66 -11.05 12.62
CA ARG A 177 -7.52 -12.24 12.77
C ARG A 177 -8.95 -11.96 12.27
N TRP A 178 -9.47 -10.79 12.59
CA TRP A 178 -10.84 -10.42 12.22
C TRP A 178 -10.97 -10.16 10.74
N PHE A 179 -10.02 -9.43 10.14
CA PHE A 179 -10.03 -9.15 8.70
C PHE A 179 -9.84 -10.41 7.85
N ALA A 180 -8.97 -11.32 8.27
CA ALA A 180 -8.76 -12.59 7.57
C ALA A 180 -9.84 -13.64 7.84
N GLY A 181 -10.75 -13.41 8.80
CA GLY A 181 -11.69 -14.42 9.28
C GLY A 181 -12.59 -15.02 8.21
N SER A 182 -13.09 -14.22 7.27
CA SER A 182 -13.92 -14.70 6.15
C SER A 182 -13.14 -15.64 5.25
N ALA A 183 -11.92 -15.30 4.88
CA ALA A 183 -11.06 -16.13 4.03
C ALA A 183 -10.68 -17.45 4.70
N LEU A 184 -10.36 -17.42 5.99
CA LEU A 184 -9.89 -18.60 6.73
C LEU A 184 -10.97 -19.63 7.08
N ASN A 185 -12.22 -19.18 7.16
CA ASN A 185 -13.36 -20.05 7.47
C ASN A 185 -14.00 -20.67 6.23
N THR A 186 -13.36 -20.52 5.05
CA THR A 186 -13.84 -21.10 3.80
C THR A 186 -13.30 -22.51 3.59
N ALA A 187 -14.00 -23.28 2.74
CA ALA A 187 -13.50 -24.55 2.25
C ALA A 187 -12.16 -24.36 1.50
N GLU A 188 -11.29 -25.35 1.52
CA GLU A 188 -9.94 -25.31 0.94
C GLU A 188 -9.93 -24.84 -0.53
N GLN A 189 -10.90 -25.30 -1.32
CA GLN A 189 -11.04 -24.92 -2.72
C GLN A 189 -11.41 -23.43 -2.90
N ALA A 190 -12.31 -22.91 -2.05
CA ALA A 190 -12.67 -21.50 -2.05
C ALA A 190 -11.50 -20.63 -1.57
N MET A 191 -10.73 -21.07 -0.59
CA MET A 191 -9.52 -20.39 -0.13
C MET A 191 -8.46 -20.28 -1.25
N ALA A 192 -8.29 -21.33 -2.06
CA ALA A 192 -7.38 -21.27 -3.20
C ALA A 192 -7.79 -20.18 -4.21
N SER A 193 -9.09 -19.98 -4.44
CA SER A 193 -9.62 -18.92 -5.31
C SER A 193 -9.37 -17.52 -4.71
N VAL A 194 -9.54 -17.34 -3.41
CA VAL A 194 -9.22 -16.10 -2.70
C VAL A 194 -7.74 -15.76 -2.84
N ILE A 195 -6.85 -16.74 -2.60
CA ILE A 195 -5.40 -16.58 -2.74
C ILE A 195 -5.02 -16.20 -4.16
N SER A 196 -5.56 -16.90 -5.15
CA SER A 196 -5.32 -16.62 -6.57
C SER A 196 -5.73 -15.19 -6.94
N THR A 197 -6.85 -14.70 -6.40
CA THR A 197 -7.31 -13.32 -6.58
C THR A 197 -6.29 -12.33 -6.01
N VAL A 198 -5.84 -12.52 -4.77
CA VAL A 198 -4.84 -11.65 -4.13
C VAL A 198 -3.53 -11.63 -4.92
N LEU A 199 -2.99 -12.80 -5.26
CA LEU A 199 -1.72 -12.91 -6.00
C LEU A 199 -1.81 -12.29 -7.39
N SER A 200 -2.92 -12.48 -8.09
CA SER A 200 -3.16 -11.87 -9.40
C SER A 200 -3.12 -10.34 -9.34
N ARG A 201 -3.68 -9.74 -8.28
CA ARG A 201 -3.66 -8.28 -8.09
C ARG A 201 -2.27 -7.77 -7.70
N LEU A 202 -1.56 -8.50 -6.85
CA LEU A 202 -0.21 -8.13 -6.44
C LEU A 202 0.84 -8.33 -7.54
N ASN A 203 0.60 -9.25 -8.48
CA ASN A 203 1.53 -9.54 -9.57
C ASN A 203 1.85 -8.31 -10.45
N ALA A 204 0.93 -7.35 -10.54
CA ALA A 204 1.14 -6.10 -11.28
C ALA A 204 2.30 -5.23 -10.74
N PHE A 205 2.77 -5.51 -9.51
CA PHE A 205 3.81 -4.74 -8.82
C PHE A 205 5.16 -5.47 -8.74
N LEU A 206 5.30 -6.63 -9.40
CA LEU A 206 6.49 -7.49 -9.29
C LEU A 206 7.49 -7.30 -10.44
N ASP A 207 7.34 -6.24 -11.19
CA ASP A 207 8.33 -5.83 -12.17
C ASP A 207 9.53 -5.20 -11.45
N SER A 208 10.74 -5.62 -11.80
CA SER A 208 11.98 -5.10 -11.20
C SER A 208 12.15 -3.59 -11.39
N GLU A 209 11.55 -3.02 -12.42
CA GLU A 209 11.52 -1.57 -12.63
C GLU A 209 10.53 -0.90 -11.66
N MET A 210 9.34 -1.47 -11.47
CA MET A 210 8.36 -0.96 -10.51
C MET A 210 8.85 -1.08 -9.06
N GLU A 211 9.64 -2.10 -8.73
CA GLU A 211 10.26 -2.24 -7.40
C GLU A 211 11.14 -1.02 -7.06
N GLN A 212 11.77 -0.38 -8.04
CA GLN A 212 12.57 0.84 -7.83
C GLN A 212 11.73 2.02 -7.33
N ILE A 213 10.45 2.05 -7.63
CA ILE A 213 9.53 3.08 -7.12
C ILE A 213 8.90 2.63 -5.80
N LEU A 214 8.44 1.39 -5.72
CA LEU A 214 7.55 0.92 -4.65
C LEU A 214 8.25 0.47 -3.38
N CYS A 215 9.57 0.20 -3.44
CA CYS A 215 10.35 -0.25 -2.29
C CYS A 215 11.11 0.86 -1.57
N PHE A 216 10.99 2.11 -2.01
CA PHE A 216 11.63 3.27 -1.41
C PHE A 216 10.62 4.19 -0.72
N ASP A 217 11.12 5.07 0.15
CA ASP A 217 10.30 6.02 0.87
C ASP A 217 9.51 6.94 -0.06
N THR A 218 8.32 7.29 0.38
CA THR A 218 7.42 8.16 -0.37
C THR A 218 7.90 9.62 -0.33
N ALA A 219 8.10 10.23 -1.50
CA ALA A 219 8.58 11.59 -1.63
C ALA A 219 7.58 12.62 -1.08
N ILE A 220 6.28 12.43 -1.33
CA ILE A 220 5.22 13.30 -0.81
C ILE A 220 4.20 12.47 -0.03
N ASP A 221 4.08 12.77 1.27
CA ASP A 221 3.06 12.20 2.14
C ASP A 221 1.66 12.67 1.67
N ALA A 222 0.77 11.72 1.39
CA ALA A 222 -0.57 12.02 0.88
C ALA A 222 -1.42 12.87 1.84
N GLU A 223 -1.19 12.82 3.16
CA GLU A 223 -1.86 13.70 4.12
C GLU A 223 -1.32 15.13 4.05
N LYS A 224 -0.04 15.30 3.75
CA LYS A 224 0.58 16.62 3.59
C LYS A 224 0.24 17.26 2.26
N PHE A 225 -0.05 16.46 1.24
CA PHE A 225 -0.42 16.95 -0.09
C PHE A 225 -1.55 17.99 -0.07
N GLY A 226 -2.52 17.85 0.84
CA GLY A 226 -3.62 18.80 0.98
C GLY A 226 -3.32 20.04 1.83
N SER A 227 -2.25 20.03 2.63
CA SER A 227 -1.88 21.09 3.58
C SER A 227 -0.62 21.86 3.20
N GLU A 228 0.23 21.28 2.39
CA GLU A 228 1.49 21.87 1.91
C GLU A 228 1.40 22.01 0.38
N LYS A 229 1.99 23.11 -0.16
CA LYS A 229 2.05 23.29 -1.61
C LYS A 229 2.85 22.16 -2.24
N SER A 230 2.18 21.27 -2.95
CA SER A 230 2.77 20.07 -3.54
C SER A 230 2.35 19.89 -4.98
N ALA A 231 3.29 19.48 -5.83
CA ALA A 231 3.03 19.14 -7.23
C ALA A 231 3.60 17.76 -7.55
N ILE A 232 2.73 16.86 -8.01
CA ILE A 232 3.11 15.51 -8.42
C ILE A 232 2.93 15.38 -9.93
N PHE A 233 4.01 15.00 -10.60
CA PHE A 233 4.03 14.70 -12.04
C PHE A 233 4.12 13.18 -12.24
N LEU A 234 3.16 12.63 -13.03
CA LEU A 234 3.02 11.20 -13.28
C LEU A 234 3.15 10.89 -14.78
#